data_d4c9b1f4d570ac1b3e02d92be05d1323
#
_entry.id   d4c9b1f4d570ac1b3e02d92be05d1323
#
_cell.length_a   1.000
_cell.length_b   1.000
_cell.length_c   1.000
_cell.angle_alpha   90.00
_cell.angle_beta   90.00
_cell.angle_gamma   90.00
#
_symmetry.space_group_name_H-M   'P 1'
#
loop_
_entity.id
_entity.type
_entity.pdbx_description
1 polymer ?
#
loop_
_entity_poly.entity_id
_entity_poly.type
_entity_poly.pdbx_seq_one_letter_code
_entity_poly.pdbx_strand_id
1 'polypeptide(L)'
;MSASENQKWKIRKNFSEGQPTPTRMLGYRLVGDRLEVIPAEADVVKHIYAEYLSGSGLTAICKKLMNDGVPTKNGGQWRESVIRSILTNEKYVGDILLQKSYVTDHISKKQVRNNGELPQYYVKDAHEPIIDRETFEKVQKEMLRRSSARPHTNCVGTTLHEFTGKILCGKCGCKYRRKKLVSGKVVWICPTFNRLGKAYCASQQIPDAILRDLVSGIAFDHIRVPYANTVTIITKSGEEITRTWENPSRSESWTPEMREKARQRSIIHGKKRSNDYSGD
;
A
#
# COMPACT_ATOMS: atom_id res chain seq x y z
N MET A 1 -34.00 3.85 30.69
CA MET A 1 -32.86 3.75 29.71
C MET A 1 -33.38 4.26 28.37
N SER A 2 -32.58 5.09 27.68
CA SER A 2 -32.94 5.54 26.34
C SER A 2 -32.78 4.42 25.32
N ALA A 3 -33.42 4.51 24.14
CA ALA A 3 -33.28 3.53 23.07
C ALA A 3 -31.78 3.35 22.63
N SER A 4 -31.02 4.45 22.71
CA SER A 4 -29.57 4.42 22.42
C SER A 4 -28.77 3.66 23.48
N GLU A 5 -29.11 3.75 24.75
CA GLU A 5 -28.47 2.99 25.84
C GLU A 5 -28.77 1.50 25.74
N ASN A 6 -30.00 1.14 25.41
CA ASN A 6 -30.37 -0.25 25.16
C ASN A 6 -29.62 -0.89 24.00
N GLN A 7 -29.41 -0.15 22.90
CA GLN A 7 -28.58 -0.62 21.79
C GLN A 7 -27.13 -0.81 22.20
N LYS A 8 -26.55 0.14 22.93
CA LYS A 8 -25.17 0.03 23.43
C LYS A 8 -25.01 -1.14 24.39
N TRP A 9 -25.97 -1.36 25.25
CA TRP A 9 -25.99 -2.51 26.17
C TRP A 9 -26.05 -3.84 25.40
N LYS A 10 -26.98 -3.96 24.42
CA LYS A 10 -27.10 -5.15 23.58
C LYS A 10 -25.80 -5.46 22.83
N ILE A 11 -25.16 -4.45 22.24
CA ILE A 11 -23.89 -4.61 21.55
C ILE A 11 -22.78 -5.11 22.51
N ARG A 12 -22.70 -4.53 23.72
CA ARG A 12 -21.73 -4.96 24.73
C ARG A 12 -22.00 -6.38 25.21
N LYS A 13 -23.26 -6.75 25.40
CA LYS A 13 -23.65 -8.11 25.73
C LYS A 13 -23.24 -9.10 24.64
N ASN A 14 -23.52 -8.79 23.37
CA ASN A 14 -23.07 -9.61 22.25
C ASN A 14 -21.54 -9.74 22.20
N PHE A 15 -20.82 -8.66 22.53
CA PHE A 15 -19.36 -8.71 22.61
C PHE A 15 -18.86 -9.60 23.75
N SER A 16 -19.50 -9.56 24.93
CA SER A 16 -19.14 -10.45 26.06
C SER A 16 -19.46 -11.90 25.77
N GLU A 17 -20.42 -12.18 24.90
CA GLU A 17 -20.82 -13.51 24.45
C GLU A 17 -19.99 -13.99 23.23
N GLY A 18 -19.06 -13.15 22.74
CA GLY A 18 -18.18 -13.49 21.64
C GLY A 18 -18.85 -13.53 20.26
N GLN A 19 -20.03 -12.91 20.12
CA GLN A 19 -20.74 -12.90 18.84
C GLN A 19 -19.97 -12.08 17.80
N PRO A 20 -19.65 -12.66 16.62
CA PRO A 20 -18.91 -11.95 15.60
C PRO A 20 -19.74 -10.80 15.00
N THR A 21 -19.11 -9.65 14.84
CA THR A 21 -19.72 -8.58 14.05
C THR A 21 -19.65 -8.91 12.56
N PRO A 22 -20.66 -8.50 11.75
CA PRO A 22 -20.63 -8.68 10.31
C PRO A 22 -19.32 -8.13 9.75
N THR A 23 -18.50 -8.98 9.16
CA THR A 23 -17.19 -8.60 8.59
C THR A 23 -17.09 -9.14 7.18
N ARG A 24 -16.76 -8.25 6.23
CA ARG A 24 -16.33 -8.69 4.89
C ARG A 24 -14.85 -9.03 4.94
N MET A 25 -14.53 -10.26 5.31
CA MET A 25 -13.16 -10.74 5.45
C MET A 25 -12.88 -11.80 4.38
N LEU A 26 -11.70 -11.76 3.78
CA LEU A 26 -11.27 -12.79 2.82
C LEU A 26 -11.14 -14.13 3.55
N GLY A 27 -11.58 -15.21 2.96
CA GLY A 27 -11.52 -16.55 3.55
C GLY A 27 -12.73 -16.94 4.41
N TYR A 28 -13.58 -15.96 4.76
CA TYR A 28 -14.75 -16.24 5.58
C TYR A 28 -16.04 -15.63 5.04
N ARG A 29 -17.15 -16.26 5.39
CA ARG A 29 -18.51 -15.70 5.31
C ARG A 29 -19.20 -15.81 6.65
N LEU A 30 -20.10 -14.89 6.94
CA LEU A 30 -20.96 -14.96 8.12
C LEU A 30 -22.23 -15.72 7.74
N VAL A 31 -22.53 -16.80 8.47
CA VAL A 31 -23.76 -17.58 8.33
C VAL A 31 -24.42 -17.62 9.70
N GLY A 32 -25.56 -16.93 9.84
CA GLY A 32 -26.13 -16.67 11.16
C GLY A 32 -25.12 -15.90 12.04
N ASP A 33 -24.76 -16.49 13.18
CA ASP A 33 -23.82 -15.93 14.16
C ASP A 33 -22.42 -16.57 14.08
N ARG A 34 -22.11 -17.34 13.03
CA ARG A 34 -20.83 -18.05 12.89
C ARG A 34 -20.09 -17.66 11.63
N LEU A 35 -18.77 -17.66 11.73
CA LEU A 35 -17.87 -17.50 10.59
C LEU A 35 -17.58 -18.88 10.00
N GLU A 36 -17.95 -19.08 8.75
CA GLU A 36 -17.63 -20.28 7.98
C GLU A 36 -16.49 -20.00 7.00
N VAL A 37 -15.60 -20.98 6.85
CA VAL A 37 -14.48 -20.91 5.90
C VAL A 37 -14.98 -21.04 4.47
N ILE A 38 -14.47 -20.19 3.57
CA ILE A 38 -14.63 -20.31 2.12
C ILE A 38 -13.32 -20.92 1.57
N PRO A 39 -13.28 -22.19 1.15
CA PRO A 39 -12.03 -22.88 0.84
C PRO A 39 -11.15 -22.16 -0.18
N ALA A 40 -11.71 -21.72 -1.31
CA ALA A 40 -10.98 -21.02 -2.37
C ALA A 40 -10.35 -19.70 -1.88
N GLU A 41 -11.02 -18.95 -1.02
CA GLU A 41 -10.47 -17.72 -0.43
C GLU A 41 -9.46 -18.03 0.69
N ALA A 42 -9.67 -19.11 1.44
CA ALA A 42 -8.77 -19.57 2.49
C ALA A 42 -7.40 -19.96 1.91
N ASP A 43 -7.37 -20.59 0.75
CA ASP A 43 -6.13 -20.94 0.05
C ASP A 43 -5.34 -19.69 -0.36
N VAL A 44 -6.02 -18.61 -0.75
CA VAL A 44 -5.37 -17.30 -1.00
C VAL A 44 -4.74 -16.76 0.29
N VAL A 45 -5.44 -16.85 1.42
CA VAL A 45 -4.92 -16.41 2.72
C VAL A 45 -3.68 -17.22 3.09
N LYS A 46 -3.73 -18.56 3.02
CA LYS A 46 -2.59 -19.45 3.27
C LYS A 46 -1.40 -19.11 2.36
N HIS A 47 -1.66 -18.85 1.08
CA HIS A 47 -0.63 -18.43 0.12
C HIS A 47 0.06 -17.11 0.54
N ILE A 48 -0.72 -16.11 0.99
CA ILE A 48 -0.17 -14.82 1.48
C ILE A 48 0.77 -15.04 2.67
N TYR A 49 0.39 -15.89 3.62
CA TYR A 49 1.23 -16.22 4.78
C TYR A 49 2.51 -16.95 4.38
N ALA A 50 2.42 -17.95 3.51
CA ALA A 50 3.57 -18.69 2.99
C ALA A 50 4.56 -17.79 2.23
N GLU A 51 4.06 -16.93 1.33
CA GLU A 51 4.86 -15.95 0.60
C GLU A 51 5.57 -14.95 1.53
N TYR A 52 4.90 -14.52 2.59
CA TYR A 52 5.49 -13.58 3.53
C TYR A 52 6.63 -14.25 4.32
N LEU A 53 6.45 -15.49 4.77
CA LEU A 53 7.46 -16.27 5.49
C LEU A 53 8.64 -16.70 4.60
N SER A 54 8.40 -16.92 3.29
CA SER A 54 9.47 -17.17 2.32
C SER A 54 10.39 -15.96 2.05
N GLY A 55 10.07 -14.80 2.64
CA GLY A 55 10.88 -13.58 2.51
C GLY A 55 10.27 -12.51 1.61
N SER A 56 9.17 -12.78 0.91
CA SER A 56 8.52 -11.83 0.02
C SER A 56 8.09 -10.55 0.77
N GLY A 57 8.31 -9.39 0.15
CA GLY A 57 7.81 -8.11 0.65
C GLY A 57 6.32 -7.91 0.32
N LEU A 58 5.62 -7.06 1.09
CA LEU A 58 4.18 -6.79 0.89
C LEU A 58 3.87 -6.35 -0.55
N THR A 59 4.72 -5.51 -1.14
CA THR A 59 4.55 -5.07 -2.55
C THR A 59 4.69 -6.22 -3.54
N ALA A 60 5.63 -7.15 -3.30
CA ALA A 60 5.85 -8.32 -4.16
C ALA A 60 4.63 -9.25 -4.12
N ILE A 61 4.09 -9.52 -2.93
CA ILE A 61 2.86 -10.30 -2.74
C ILE A 61 1.69 -9.66 -3.48
N CYS A 62 1.50 -8.33 -3.34
CA CYS A 62 0.45 -7.61 -4.09
C CYS A 62 0.59 -7.81 -5.60
N LYS A 63 1.81 -7.69 -6.14
CA LYS A 63 2.07 -7.86 -7.57
C LYS A 63 1.76 -9.29 -8.04
N LYS A 64 2.19 -10.29 -7.28
CA LYS A 64 1.94 -11.70 -7.59
C LYS A 64 0.44 -11.96 -7.66
N LEU A 65 -0.32 -11.62 -6.63
CA LEU A 65 -1.77 -11.80 -6.60
C LEU A 65 -2.49 -11.07 -7.74
N MET A 66 -2.03 -9.86 -8.12
CA MET A 66 -2.60 -9.13 -9.26
C MET A 66 -2.26 -9.77 -10.59
N ASN A 67 -1.04 -10.27 -10.78
CA ASN A 67 -0.62 -10.97 -12.00
C ASN A 67 -1.37 -12.29 -12.17
N ASP A 68 -1.62 -13.00 -11.07
CA ASP A 68 -2.37 -14.26 -11.04
C ASP A 68 -3.89 -14.03 -11.16
N GLY A 69 -4.33 -12.76 -11.30
CA GLY A 69 -5.75 -12.40 -11.45
C GLY A 69 -6.60 -12.65 -10.21
N VAL A 70 -5.99 -12.85 -9.04
CA VAL A 70 -6.72 -13.14 -7.79
C VAL A 70 -7.51 -11.90 -7.36
N PRO A 71 -8.85 -11.97 -7.21
CA PRO A 71 -9.65 -10.82 -6.79
C PRO A 71 -9.47 -10.53 -5.30
N THR A 72 -9.63 -9.26 -4.92
CA THR A 72 -9.80 -8.91 -3.51
C THR A 72 -11.25 -9.13 -3.09
N LYS A 73 -11.52 -9.27 -1.79
CA LYS A 73 -12.89 -9.44 -1.25
C LYS A 73 -13.88 -8.37 -1.70
N ASN A 74 -13.41 -7.16 -1.99
CA ASN A 74 -14.23 -6.01 -2.39
C ASN A 74 -14.04 -5.60 -3.87
N GLY A 75 -13.42 -6.43 -4.71
CA GLY A 75 -13.23 -6.16 -6.14
C GLY A 75 -12.20 -5.07 -6.47
N GLY A 76 -11.50 -4.51 -5.47
CA GLY A 76 -10.47 -3.49 -5.69
C GLY A 76 -9.09 -4.08 -5.99
N GLN A 77 -8.10 -3.21 -6.09
CA GLN A 77 -6.70 -3.63 -6.27
C GLN A 77 -6.06 -4.08 -4.95
N TRP A 78 -5.17 -5.07 -5.01
CA TRP A 78 -4.33 -5.45 -3.89
C TRP A 78 -3.41 -4.30 -3.47
N ARG A 79 -3.41 -4.00 -2.17
CA ARG A 79 -2.59 -2.95 -1.55
C ARG A 79 -1.83 -3.54 -0.36
N GLU A 80 -0.68 -2.97 -0.06
CA GLU A 80 0.13 -3.38 1.10
C GLU A 80 -0.63 -3.32 2.42
N SER A 81 -1.54 -2.34 2.57
CA SER A 81 -2.41 -2.22 3.74
C SER A 81 -3.36 -3.40 3.88
N VAL A 82 -3.88 -3.94 2.76
CA VAL A 82 -4.77 -5.11 2.76
C VAL A 82 -3.98 -6.36 3.16
N ILE A 83 -2.80 -6.60 2.55
CA ILE A 83 -1.93 -7.72 2.92
C ILE A 83 -1.53 -7.61 4.41
N ARG A 84 -1.12 -6.42 4.86
CA ARG A 84 -0.79 -6.20 6.27
C ARG A 84 -1.97 -6.50 7.19
N SER A 85 -3.19 -6.06 6.82
CA SER A 85 -4.41 -6.34 7.59
C SER A 85 -4.68 -7.84 7.68
N ILE A 86 -4.47 -8.60 6.59
CA ILE A 86 -4.60 -10.06 6.58
C ILE A 86 -3.57 -10.69 7.53
N LEU A 87 -2.31 -10.33 7.42
CA LEU A 87 -1.23 -10.90 8.23
C LEU A 87 -1.31 -10.57 9.73
N THR A 88 -2.05 -9.53 10.13
CA THR A 88 -2.16 -9.09 11.54
C THR A 88 -3.52 -9.34 12.17
N ASN A 89 -4.45 -9.97 11.45
CA ASN A 89 -5.79 -10.16 11.96
C ASN A 89 -5.91 -11.51 12.71
N GLU A 90 -6.17 -11.43 14.01
CA GLU A 90 -6.32 -12.58 14.88
C GLU A 90 -7.47 -13.53 14.47
N LYS A 91 -8.41 -13.05 13.68
CA LYS A 91 -9.50 -13.90 13.20
C LYS A 91 -9.04 -15.07 12.33
N TYR A 92 -7.87 -14.96 11.71
CA TYR A 92 -7.33 -16.06 10.90
C TYR A 92 -6.84 -17.25 11.72
N VAL A 93 -6.59 -17.05 13.02
CA VAL A 93 -6.27 -18.15 13.98
C VAL A 93 -7.46 -18.60 14.79
N GLY A 94 -8.68 -18.18 14.43
CA GLY A 94 -9.91 -18.56 15.12
C GLY A 94 -10.29 -17.64 16.30
N ASP A 95 -9.48 -16.65 16.64
CA ASP A 95 -9.74 -15.74 17.76
C ASP A 95 -10.53 -14.52 17.30
N ILE A 96 -11.25 -13.88 18.21
CA ILE A 96 -11.96 -12.63 17.95
C ILE A 96 -11.62 -11.59 19.01
N LEU A 97 -11.13 -10.42 18.56
CA LEU A 97 -11.01 -9.23 19.40
C LEU A 97 -12.12 -8.25 19.04
N LEU A 98 -13.01 -8.03 19.98
CA LEU A 98 -14.16 -7.13 19.84
C LEU A 98 -13.89 -5.77 20.50
N GLN A 99 -14.64 -4.76 20.09
CA GLN A 99 -14.50 -3.39 20.58
C GLN A 99 -13.13 -2.75 20.29
N LYS A 100 -12.53 -3.09 19.12
CA LYS A 100 -11.29 -2.45 18.63
C LYS A 100 -11.43 -0.96 18.35
N SER A 101 -12.65 -0.48 18.16
CA SER A 101 -12.96 0.91 17.89
C SER A 101 -14.33 1.27 18.46
N TYR A 102 -14.55 2.55 18.70
CA TYR A 102 -15.83 3.07 19.17
C TYR A 102 -16.13 4.43 18.54
N VAL A 103 -17.40 4.83 18.60
CA VAL A 103 -17.84 6.15 18.14
C VAL A 103 -17.80 7.09 19.34
N THR A 104 -17.03 8.20 19.23
CA THR A 104 -16.84 9.15 20.33
C THR A 104 -18.11 9.93 20.65
N ASP A 105 -18.83 10.32 19.59
CA ASP A 105 -20.02 11.16 19.70
C ASP A 105 -21.03 10.77 18.63
N HIS A 106 -22.30 10.73 19.03
CA HIS A 106 -23.43 10.37 18.16
C HIS A 106 -23.73 11.43 17.08
N ILE A 107 -23.27 12.68 17.27
CA ILE A 107 -23.46 13.78 16.33
C ILE A 107 -22.40 13.69 15.23
N SER A 108 -21.11 13.66 15.61
CA SER A 108 -19.98 13.61 14.67
C SER A 108 -19.82 12.23 14.01
N LYS A 109 -20.35 11.17 14.64
CA LYS A 109 -20.20 9.76 14.23
C LYS A 109 -18.75 9.34 13.94
N LYS A 110 -17.80 10.06 14.50
CA LYS A 110 -16.37 9.81 14.29
C LYS A 110 -15.97 8.53 15.02
N GLN A 111 -15.52 7.55 14.26
CA GLN A 111 -14.98 6.31 14.80
C GLN A 111 -13.49 6.51 15.15
N VAL A 112 -13.13 6.14 16.37
CA VAL A 112 -11.73 6.16 16.85
C VAL A 112 -11.33 4.76 17.30
N ARG A 113 -10.02 4.49 17.24
CA ARG A 113 -9.46 3.24 17.74
C ARG A 113 -9.57 3.22 19.27
N ASN A 114 -9.97 2.09 19.83
CA ASN A 114 -9.95 1.88 21.26
C ASN A 114 -8.53 1.48 21.69
N ASN A 115 -7.87 2.35 22.45
CA ASN A 115 -6.53 2.11 23.00
C ASN A 115 -6.58 1.77 24.51
N GLY A 116 -7.74 1.36 25.02
CA GLY A 116 -7.98 1.04 26.42
C GLY A 116 -9.01 1.92 27.09
N GLU A 117 -9.62 2.89 26.36
CA GLU A 117 -10.66 3.77 26.91
C GLU A 117 -11.93 3.01 27.23
N LEU A 118 -12.22 1.96 26.48
CA LEU A 118 -13.35 1.06 26.71
C LEU A 118 -12.88 -0.39 26.83
N PRO A 119 -13.58 -1.26 27.58
CA PRO A 119 -13.28 -2.68 27.66
C PRO A 119 -13.19 -3.33 26.28
N GLN A 120 -12.16 -4.14 26.04
CA GLN A 120 -12.06 -4.99 24.87
C GLN A 120 -12.33 -6.44 25.25
N TYR A 121 -12.97 -7.19 24.37
CA TYR A 121 -13.33 -8.58 24.61
C TYR A 121 -12.54 -9.47 23.67
N TYR A 122 -11.71 -10.34 24.23
CA TYR A 122 -10.90 -11.29 23.45
C TYR A 122 -11.47 -12.70 23.69
N VAL A 123 -11.95 -13.32 22.63
CA VAL A 123 -12.49 -14.68 22.64
C VAL A 123 -11.58 -15.58 21.83
N LYS A 124 -11.06 -16.62 22.46
CA LYS A 124 -10.22 -17.63 21.81
C LYS A 124 -11.08 -18.70 21.16
N ASP A 125 -10.59 -19.24 20.05
CA ASP A 125 -11.17 -20.38 19.35
C ASP A 125 -12.68 -20.20 19.05
N ALA A 126 -13.08 -18.99 18.69
CA ALA A 126 -14.48 -18.63 18.44
C ALA A 126 -15.01 -19.17 17.10
N HIS A 127 -14.13 -19.58 16.19
CA HIS A 127 -14.46 -20.14 14.88
C HIS A 127 -13.30 -20.97 14.31
N GLU A 128 -13.59 -21.72 13.24
CA GLU A 128 -12.58 -22.53 12.55
C GLU A 128 -11.42 -21.67 12.02
N PRO A 129 -10.15 -21.96 12.37
CA PRO A 129 -9.01 -21.21 11.92
C PRO A 129 -8.62 -21.57 10.47
N ILE A 130 -8.17 -20.58 9.68
CA ILE A 130 -7.53 -20.79 8.37
C ILE A 130 -6.02 -21.00 8.53
N ILE A 131 -5.42 -20.32 9.50
CA ILE A 131 -3.99 -20.34 9.78
C ILE A 131 -3.77 -20.90 11.20
N ASP A 132 -2.82 -21.79 11.34
CA ASP A 132 -2.42 -22.28 12.66
C ASP A 132 -1.72 -21.17 13.48
N ARG A 133 -1.79 -21.30 14.80
CA ARG A 133 -1.28 -20.30 15.74
C ARG A 133 0.24 -20.13 15.62
N GLU A 134 0.96 -21.21 15.38
CA GLU A 134 2.42 -21.18 15.24
C GLU A 134 2.85 -20.35 14.02
N THR A 135 2.20 -20.58 12.87
CA THR A 135 2.43 -19.82 11.62
C THR A 135 2.10 -18.34 11.80
N PHE A 136 1.00 -18.02 12.46
CA PHE A 136 0.64 -16.64 12.77
C PHE A 136 1.70 -15.95 13.63
N GLU A 137 2.14 -16.59 14.71
CA GLU A 137 3.19 -16.05 15.60
C GLU A 137 4.52 -15.85 14.87
N LYS A 138 4.93 -16.79 14.01
CA LYS A 138 6.11 -16.63 13.14
C LYS A 138 6.00 -15.38 12.28
N VAL A 139 4.84 -15.13 11.69
CA VAL A 139 4.58 -13.94 10.88
C VAL A 139 4.67 -12.67 11.73
N GLN A 140 4.08 -12.64 12.95
CA GLN A 140 4.17 -11.48 13.85
C GLN A 140 5.64 -11.18 14.21
N LYS A 141 6.42 -12.20 14.59
CA LYS A 141 7.85 -12.06 14.90
C LYS A 141 8.64 -11.51 13.70
N GLU A 142 8.36 -12.03 12.50
CA GLU A 142 9.02 -11.57 11.27
C GLU A 142 8.62 -10.13 10.91
N MET A 143 7.37 -9.74 11.11
CA MET A 143 6.91 -8.36 10.92
C MET A 143 7.62 -7.40 11.87
N LEU A 144 7.76 -7.78 13.13
CA LEU A 144 8.50 -6.99 14.13
C LEU A 144 9.97 -6.87 13.74
N ARG A 145 10.62 -7.98 13.36
CA ARG A 145 12.02 -8.01 12.90
C ARG A 145 12.24 -7.07 11.70
N ARG A 146 11.37 -7.14 10.69
CA ARG A 146 11.45 -6.25 9.51
C ARG A 146 11.16 -4.80 9.85
N SER A 147 10.32 -4.53 10.84
CA SER A 147 10.02 -3.17 11.29
C SER A 147 11.21 -2.54 12.01
N SER A 148 11.86 -3.28 12.94
CA SER A 148 13.03 -2.80 13.68
C SER A 148 14.27 -2.64 12.80
N ALA A 149 14.41 -3.44 11.75
CA ALA A 149 15.52 -3.34 10.81
C ALA A 149 15.41 -2.13 9.84
N ARG A 150 14.25 -1.46 9.77
CA ARG A 150 14.11 -0.23 8.99
C ARG A 150 14.58 0.95 9.84
N PRO A 151 15.59 1.72 9.37
CA PRO A 151 15.92 2.96 10.05
C PRO A 151 14.66 3.83 10.12
N HIS A 152 14.29 4.25 11.32
CA HIS A 152 13.27 5.28 11.51
C HIS A 152 13.79 6.54 10.82
N THR A 153 13.44 6.72 9.55
CA THR A 153 13.49 8.03 8.96
C THR A 153 12.38 8.82 9.64
N ASN A 154 12.76 9.54 10.70
CA ASN A 154 11.91 10.58 11.25
C ASN A 154 11.58 11.51 10.08
N CYS A 155 10.39 11.37 9.51
CA CYS A 155 9.83 12.37 8.62
C CYS A 155 9.51 13.60 9.50
N VAL A 156 10.57 14.24 10.00
CA VAL A 156 10.46 15.52 10.67
C VAL A 156 10.06 16.52 9.60
N GLY A 157 8.80 16.93 9.65
CA GLY A 157 8.24 17.97 8.81
C GLY A 157 8.20 17.58 7.32
N THR A 158 7.05 17.15 6.82
CA THR A 158 6.82 17.15 5.38
C THR A 158 6.87 18.59 4.92
N THR A 159 8.01 19.04 4.40
CA THR A 159 8.13 20.35 3.78
C THR A 159 7.08 20.40 2.67
N LEU A 160 6.05 21.21 2.87
CA LEU A 160 5.01 21.40 1.86
C LEU A 160 5.65 22.14 0.68
N HIS A 161 5.91 21.39 -0.39
CA HIS A 161 6.33 21.98 -1.64
C HIS A 161 5.12 22.51 -2.40
N GLU A 162 5.34 23.51 -3.21
CA GLU A 162 4.35 24.18 -4.06
C GLU A 162 3.43 23.19 -4.81
N PHE A 163 3.98 22.10 -5.31
CA PHE A 163 3.27 21.07 -6.09
C PHE A 163 2.70 19.94 -5.25
N THR A 164 2.90 19.93 -3.93
CA THR A 164 2.42 18.84 -3.06
C THR A 164 0.90 18.73 -3.12
N GLY A 165 0.41 17.56 -3.54
CA GLY A 165 -1.02 17.29 -3.64
C GLY A 165 -1.73 17.89 -4.87
N LYS A 166 -1.04 18.70 -5.69
CA LYS A 166 -1.61 19.41 -6.83
C LYS A 166 -1.39 18.72 -8.18
N ILE A 167 -0.54 17.71 -8.29
CA ILE A 167 -0.28 17.00 -9.55
C ILE A 167 -1.09 15.71 -9.58
N LEU A 168 -1.95 15.55 -10.56
CA LEU A 168 -2.83 14.40 -10.75
C LEU A 168 -2.37 13.56 -11.95
N CYS A 169 -2.29 12.26 -11.76
CA CYS A 169 -2.04 11.32 -12.86
C CYS A 169 -3.30 11.15 -13.71
N GLY A 170 -3.24 11.51 -14.98
CA GLY A 170 -4.35 11.34 -15.93
C GLY A 170 -4.66 9.87 -16.25
N LYS A 171 -3.78 8.91 -15.87
CA LYS A 171 -4.00 7.49 -16.12
C LYS A 171 -4.70 6.78 -14.96
N CYS A 172 -4.31 7.06 -13.71
CA CYS A 172 -4.83 6.35 -12.53
C CYS A 172 -5.42 7.27 -11.45
N GLY A 173 -5.51 8.58 -11.70
CA GLY A 173 -6.08 9.56 -10.77
C GLY A 173 -5.23 9.83 -9.50
N CYS A 174 -4.16 9.10 -9.27
CA CYS A 174 -3.35 9.27 -8.07
C CYS A 174 -2.55 10.59 -8.09
N LYS A 175 -2.43 11.22 -6.92
CA LYS A 175 -1.58 12.39 -6.73
C LYS A 175 -0.12 12.01 -6.79
N TYR A 176 0.67 12.74 -7.59
CA TYR A 176 2.12 12.54 -7.68
C TYR A 176 2.80 12.83 -6.35
N ARG A 177 3.93 12.14 -6.13
CA ARG A 177 4.77 12.33 -4.95
C ARG A 177 6.15 12.81 -5.35
N ARG A 178 6.71 13.68 -4.53
CA ARG A 178 8.09 14.13 -4.64
C ARG A 178 9.03 12.98 -4.27
N LYS A 179 10.05 12.74 -5.09
CA LYS A 179 11.07 11.70 -4.86
C LYS A 179 12.44 12.27 -5.16
N LYS A 180 13.37 12.13 -4.21
CA LYS A 180 14.78 12.39 -4.42
C LYS A 180 15.42 11.11 -4.92
N LEU A 181 16.08 11.17 -6.06
CA LEU A 181 16.83 10.05 -6.66
C LEU A 181 18.18 9.90 -5.97
N VAL A 182 18.83 8.74 -6.13
CA VAL A 182 20.20 8.49 -5.63
C VAL A 182 21.21 9.53 -6.19
N SER A 183 20.99 9.99 -7.43
CA SER A 183 21.77 11.06 -8.06
C SER A 183 21.59 12.45 -7.45
N GLY A 184 20.77 12.60 -6.40
CA GLY A 184 20.40 13.89 -5.80
C GLY A 184 19.28 14.63 -6.54
N LYS A 185 18.98 14.29 -7.80
CA LYS A 185 17.91 14.93 -8.58
C LYS A 185 16.54 14.68 -7.95
N VAL A 186 15.68 15.70 -7.99
CA VAL A 186 14.32 15.64 -7.50
C VAL A 186 13.36 15.45 -8.67
N VAL A 187 12.43 14.50 -8.51
CA VAL A 187 11.39 14.22 -9.51
C VAL A 187 10.02 14.08 -8.85
N TRP A 188 8.99 14.38 -9.62
CA TRP A 188 7.61 14.06 -9.30
C TRP A 188 7.19 12.78 -10.00
N ILE A 189 6.63 11.84 -9.27
CA ILE A 189 6.34 10.50 -9.78
C ILE A 189 4.97 10.01 -9.31
N CYS A 190 4.25 9.37 -10.22
CA CYS A 190 3.00 8.69 -9.86
C CYS A 190 3.28 7.53 -8.89
N PRO A 191 2.61 7.42 -7.74
CA PRO A 191 2.84 6.35 -6.78
C PRO A 191 2.48 4.97 -7.33
N THR A 192 1.48 4.86 -8.20
CA THR A 192 1.12 3.61 -8.86
C THR A 192 2.25 3.14 -9.78
N PHE A 193 2.75 4.02 -10.64
CA PHE A 193 3.92 3.73 -11.49
C PHE A 193 5.15 3.35 -10.65
N ASN A 194 5.46 4.15 -9.63
CA ASN A 194 6.64 3.92 -8.79
C ASN A 194 6.60 2.58 -8.04
N ARG A 195 5.40 2.15 -7.62
CA ARG A 195 5.20 0.92 -6.84
C ARG A 195 4.98 -0.32 -7.71
N LEU A 196 4.10 -0.20 -8.69
CA LEU A 196 3.64 -1.36 -9.47
C LEU A 196 4.30 -1.45 -10.85
N GLY A 197 4.83 -0.34 -11.38
CA GLY A 197 5.49 -0.30 -12.67
C GLY A 197 4.59 0.08 -13.84
N LYS A 198 5.17 0.03 -15.05
CA LYS A 198 4.55 0.53 -16.29
C LYS A 198 3.29 -0.25 -16.70
N ALA A 199 3.22 -1.53 -16.37
CA ALA A 199 2.05 -2.37 -16.68
C ALA A 199 0.75 -1.84 -16.02
N TYR A 200 0.86 -1.26 -14.83
CA TYR A 200 -0.30 -0.73 -14.07
C TYR A 200 -0.54 0.75 -14.26
N CYS A 201 0.48 1.51 -14.61
CA CYS A 201 0.35 2.92 -14.91
C CYS A 201 1.51 3.35 -15.79
N ALA A 202 1.23 3.73 -17.03
CA ALA A 202 2.22 4.18 -18.00
C ALA A 202 2.61 5.67 -17.82
N SER A 203 2.37 6.25 -16.64
CA SER A 203 2.75 7.64 -16.36
C SER A 203 4.27 7.78 -16.25
N GLN A 204 4.76 8.95 -16.60
CA GLN A 204 6.18 9.29 -16.50
C GLN A 204 6.48 10.14 -15.27
N GLN A 205 7.73 10.10 -14.83
CA GLN A 205 8.23 11.03 -13.83
C GLN A 205 8.57 12.38 -14.47
N ILE A 206 8.36 13.45 -13.72
CA ILE A 206 8.63 14.82 -14.16
C ILE A 206 9.76 15.37 -13.28
N PRO A 207 10.89 15.81 -13.83
CA PRO A 207 11.92 16.52 -13.08
C PRO A 207 11.37 17.81 -12.47
N ASP A 208 11.73 18.09 -11.21
CA ASP A 208 11.22 19.26 -10.46
C ASP A 208 11.57 20.58 -11.19
N ALA A 209 12.77 20.68 -11.75
CA ALA A 209 13.20 21.85 -12.53
C ALA A 209 12.30 22.09 -13.75
N ILE A 210 12.07 21.05 -14.55
CA ILE A 210 11.21 21.13 -15.74
C ILE A 210 9.78 21.53 -15.33
N LEU A 211 9.27 20.96 -14.26
CA LEU A 211 7.92 21.30 -13.79
C LEU A 211 7.81 22.77 -13.41
N ARG A 212 8.83 23.32 -12.72
CA ARG A 212 8.88 24.75 -12.37
C ARG A 212 8.89 25.66 -13.61
N ASP A 213 9.68 25.29 -14.62
CA ASP A 213 9.74 26.03 -15.88
C ASP A 213 8.39 25.99 -16.60
N LEU A 214 7.73 24.84 -16.64
CA LEU A 214 6.43 24.68 -17.29
C LEU A 214 5.31 25.51 -16.65
N VAL A 215 5.35 25.75 -15.35
CA VAL A 215 4.33 26.53 -14.63
C VAL A 215 4.75 27.97 -14.34
N SER A 216 5.96 28.37 -14.79
CA SER A 216 6.48 29.72 -14.54
C SER A 216 5.51 30.78 -15.06
N GLY A 217 5.20 31.75 -14.19
CA GLY A 217 4.28 32.85 -14.51
C GLY A 217 2.80 32.47 -14.52
N ILE A 218 2.41 31.22 -14.15
CA ILE A 218 1.02 30.77 -14.16
C ILE A 218 0.51 30.56 -12.73
N ALA A 219 -0.58 31.23 -12.38
CA ALA A 219 -1.30 30.98 -11.12
C ALA A 219 -2.22 29.76 -11.28
N PHE A 220 -1.75 28.57 -10.94
CA PHE A 220 -2.45 27.30 -11.12
C PHE A 220 -3.17 26.82 -9.85
N ASP A 221 -4.25 26.09 -10.04
CA ASP A 221 -4.94 25.30 -9.01
C ASP A 221 -4.35 23.90 -8.93
N HIS A 222 -4.39 23.16 -10.02
CA HIS A 222 -3.81 21.84 -10.12
C HIS A 222 -3.25 21.54 -11.51
N ILE A 223 -2.49 20.45 -11.63
CA ILE A 223 -1.82 20.02 -12.84
C ILE A 223 -2.24 18.57 -13.12
N ARG A 224 -2.69 18.29 -14.34
CA ARG A 224 -2.99 16.93 -14.79
C ARG A 224 -1.88 16.46 -15.74
N VAL A 225 -1.49 15.20 -15.59
CA VAL A 225 -0.50 14.55 -16.48
C VAL A 225 -1.21 13.48 -17.31
N PRO A 226 -1.75 13.82 -18.50
CA PRO A 226 -2.60 12.91 -19.26
C PRO A 226 -1.82 11.78 -19.94
N TYR A 227 -0.66 12.06 -20.52
CA TYR A 227 0.20 11.10 -21.21
C TYR A 227 1.67 11.55 -21.14
N ALA A 228 2.55 10.77 -21.80
CA ALA A 228 4.00 11.00 -21.75
C ALA A 228 4.36 12.43 -22.20
N ASN A 229 5.25 13.06 -21.43
CA ASN A 229 5.82 14.38 -21.74
C ASN A 229 4.79 15.51 -21.94
N THR A 230 3.61 15.37 -21.35
CA THR A 230 2.55 16.39 -21.43
C THR A 230 1.98 16.69 -20.06
N VAL A 231 1.80 17.95 -19.76
CA VAL A 231 1.05 18.45 -18.61
C VAL A 231 -0.06 19.37 -19.05
N THR A 232 -1.21 19.25 -18.43
CA THR A 232 -2.31 20.21 -18.52
C THR A 232 -2.39 20.96 -17.20
N ILE A 233 -2.13 22.24 -17.23
CA ILE A 233 -2.15 23.15 -16.08
C ILE A 233 -3.55 23.75 -16.03
N ILE A 234 -4.24 23.56 -14.92
CA ILE A 234 -5.55 24.16 -14.67
C ILE A 234 -5.32 25.40 -13.80
N THR A 235 -5.65 26.55 -14.33
CA THR A 235 -5.50 27.83 -13.64
C THR A 235 -6.59 27.99 -12.59
N LYS A 236 -6.44 28.97 -11.70
CA LYS A 236 -7.49 29.34 -10.71
C LYS A 236 -8.76 29.89 -11.37
N SER A 237 -8.68 30.39 -12.61
CA SER A 237 -9.82 30.84 -13.42
C SER A 237 -10.54 29.69 -14.14
N GLY A 238 -9.99 28.46 -14.09
CA GLY A 238 -10.55 27.30 -14.78
C GLY A 238 -10.04 27.10 -16.20
N GLU A 239 -9.13 27.95 -16.69
CA GLU A 239 -8.51 27.81 -18.00
C GLU A 239 -7.54 26.62 -18.02
N GLU A 240 -7.53 25.85 -19.11
CA GLU A 240 -6.63 24.72 -19.31
C GLU A 240 -5.48 25.09 -20.27
N ILE A 241 -4.25 25.04 -19.76
CA ILE A 241 -3.05 25.31 -20.55
C ILE A 241 -2.27 24.01 -20.68
N THR A 242 -2.11 23.52 -21.91
CA THR A 242 -1.32 22.29 -22.18
C THR A 242 0.09 22.66 -22.59
N ARG A 243 1.09 22.03 -21.94
CA ARG A 243 2.50 22.18 -22.27
C ARG A 243 3.17 20.81 -22.37
N THR A 244 4.18 20.73 -23.21
CA THR A 244 5.00 19.53 -23.41
C THR A 244 6.43 19.80 -22.96
N TRP A 245 7.17 18.76 -22.59
CA TRP A 245 8.61 18.86 -22.32
C TRP A 245 9.37 17.74 -23.03
N GLU A 246 10.60 17.99 -23.34
CA GLU A 246 11.50 16.97 -23.81
C GLU A 246 12.19 16.29 -22.62
N ASN A 247 12.17 14.97 -22.60
CA ASN A 247 12.89 14.19 -21.63
C ASN A 247 13.86 13.29 -22.38
N PRO A 248 15.10 13.73 -22.58
CA PRO A 248 16.08 12.93 -23.32
C PRO A 248 16.18 11.54 -22.69
N SER A 249 16.02 10.52 -23.51
CA SER A 249 16.11 9.15 -23.05
C SER A 249 17.49 8.87 -22.46
N ARG A 250 17.59 7.95 -21.53
CA ARG A 250 18.87 7.56 -20.94
C ARG A 250 19.84 7.04 -22.01
N SER A 251 19.30 6.46 -23.10
CA SER A 251 20.08 5.98 -24.23
C SER A 251 20.67 7.12 -25.07
N GLU A 252 19.96 8.24 -25.20
CA GLU A 252 20.41 9.43 -25.93
C GLU A 252 21.47 10.23 -25.15
N SER A 253 21.38 10.23 -23.82
CA SER A 253 22.37 10.89 -22.96
C SER A 253 23.66 10.09 -22.74
N TRP A 254 23.72 8.85 -23.20
CA TRP A 254 24.88 7.99 -23.04
C TRP A 254 25.85 8.17 -24.22
N THR A 255 27.06 8.70 -23.94
CA THR A 255 28.14 8.70 -24.92
C THR A 255 28.63 7.27 -25.19
N PRO A 256 29.26 7.02 -26.32
CA PRO A 256 29.87 5.72 -26.62
C PRO A 256 30.80 5.23 -25.52
N GLU A 257 31.58 6.13 -24.91
CA GLU A 257 32.47 5.82 -23.78
C GLU A 257 31.72 5.40 -22.52
N MET A 258 30.57 6.03 -22.21
CA MET A 258 29.73 5.65 -21.08
C MET A 258 29.09 4.26 -21.29
N ARG A 259 28.72 3.94 -22.53
CA ARG A 259 28.19 2.62 -22.89
C ARG A 259 29.26 1.54 -22.72
N GLU A 260 30.47 1.79 -23.15
CA GLU A 260 31.59 0.85 -23.02
C GLU A 260 31.98 0.64 -21.55
N LYS A 261 32.08 1.70 -20.74
CA LYS A 261 32.32 1.59 -19.29
C LYS A 261 31.24 0.79 -18.58
N ALA A 262 29.99 0.95 -18.97
CA ALA A 262 28.86 0.16 -18.39
C ALA A 262 28.96 -1.31 -18.81
N ARG A 263 29.34 -1.59 -20.06
CA ARG A 263 29.55 -2.95 -20.57
C ARG A 263 30.67 -3.66 -19.80
N GLN A 264 31.80 -2.99 -19.61
CA GLN A 264 32.93 -3.52 -18.84
C GLN A 264 32.56 -3.80 -17.39
N ARG A 265 31.83 -2.90 -16.73
CA ARG A 265 31.32 -3.13 -15.35
C ARG A 265 30.40 -4.33 -15.29
N SER A 266 29.50 -4.52 -16.26
CA SER A 266 28.60 -5.66 -16.33
C SER A 266 29.36 -6.98 -16.48
N ILE A 267 30.41 -7.02 -17.28
CA ILE A 267 31.29 -8.18 -17.48
C ILE A 267 32.04 -8.53 -16.18
N ILE A 268 32.59 -7.52 -15.50
CA ILE A 268 33.31 -7.71 -14.21
C ILE A 268 32.35 -8.24 -13.13
N HIS A 269 31.13 -7.69 -13.03
CA HIS A 269 30.13 -8.19 -12.08
C HIS A 269 29.55 -9.56 -12.46
N GLY A 270 29.42 -9.87 -13.74
CA GLY A 270 29.05 -11.19 -14.22
C GLY A 270 30.10 -12.26 -13.87
N LYS A 271 31.39 -11.95 -14.03
CA LYS A 271 32.49 -12.84 -13.63
C LYS A 271 32.59 -13.05 -12.10
N LYS A 272 32.27 -12.04 -11.28
CA LYS A 272 32.21 -12.23 -9.82
C LYS A 272 31.09 -13.18 -9.40
N ARG A 273 29.92 -13.11 -10.01
CA ARG A 273 28.80 -14.03 -9.72
C ARG A 273 29.05 -15.47 -10.16
N SER A 274 29.80 -15.69 -11.24
CA SER A 274 30.14 -17.05 -11.69
C SER A 274 31.24 -17.71 -10.83
N ASN A 275 32.11 -16.93 -10.19
CA ASN A 275 33.16 -17.46 -9.28
C ASN A 275 32.64 -17.80 -7.89
N ASP A 276 31.54 -17.17 -7.43
CA ASP A 276 30.90 -17.49 -6.13
C ASP A 276 30.06 -18.79 -6.18
N TYR A 277 29.81 -19.36 -7.36
CA TYR A 277 29.09 -20.62 -7.56
C TYR A 277 29.98 -21.83 -7.93
N SER A 278 31.29 -21.66 -8.03
CA SER A 278 32.25 -22.74 -8.39
C SER A 278 33.24 -23.06 -7.27
N GLY A 279 32.87 -22.78 -6.03
CA GLY A 279 33.64 -23.15 -4.85
C GLY A 279 32.75 -23.86 -3.83
N ASP A 280 32.49 -25.16 -4.11
CA ASP A 280 32.38 -26.25 -3.13
C ASP A 280 32.28 -27.57 -3.90
#